data_e99b7256f13c32345cb7016d89a58364
#
_entry.id   e99b7256f13c32345cb7016d89a58364
#
_cell.length_a   1.000
_cell.length_b   1.000
_cell.length_c   1.000
_cell.angle_alpha   90.00
_cell.angle_beta   90.00
_cell.angle_gamma   90.00
#
_symmetry.space_group_name_H-M   'P 1'
#
loop_
_entity.id
_entity.type
_entity.pdbx_description
1 polymer ?
#
loop_
_entity_poly.entity_id
_entity_poly.type
_entity_poly.pdbx_seq_one_letter_code
_entity_poly.pdbx_strand_id
1 'polypeptide(L)'
;DGSHLGVIYFDFFPRASKRGGAWCGSYRPQAYKDGKRVAPVVTIVCNFSQPAPGQPALLSADEANTLFHEFGHGLHGLFRDVHYSGVSGVPRDFVELPSQVMEHWVFEPEVLKVYAKHYQTGEVIPAELIEKLDKSGKYGQGFATTEYLAASYLDMDYHVLKEIPADLDIEKFEAKVLGDRGLIRQIPSRYRSTYFGHTMEGGYTAGYYSYIWAEVLDCDAFQAYKETGDIFNPEVASKFRKYVLTPGGIDDAMDMYVNFRGKQPSIDPLLENRGLK
;
A
#
# COMPACT_ATOMS: atom_id res chain seq x y z
N ASP A 1 0.83 -24.81 -10.32
CA ASP A 1 1.60 -26.03 -10.51
C ASP A 1 1.62 -26.93 -9.26
N GLY A 2 1.12 -26.44 -8.10
CA GLY A 2 1.06 -27.17 -6.83
C GLY A 2 2.38 -27.13 -6.02
N SER A 3 3.40 -26.45 -6.48
CA SER A 3 4.66 -26.32 -5.72
C SER A 3 4.48 -25.42 -4.48
N HIS A 4 5.17 -25.76 -3.39
CA HIS A 4 5.12 -25.00 -2.15
C HIS A 4 5.89 -23.69 -2.31
N LEU A 5 5.19 -22.57 -2.28
CA LEU A 5 5.75 -21.23 -2.43
C LEU A 5 6.24 -20.64 -1.10
N GLY A 6 5.44 -20.72 -0.05
CA GLY A 6 5.70 -20.18 1.28
C GLY A 6 4.54 -20.41 2.23
N VAL A 7 4.66 -19.85 3.43
CA VAL A 7 3.61 -19.88 4.45
C VAL A 7 3.23 -18.45 4.79
N ILE A 8 1.94 -18.19 4.92
CA ILE A 8 1.40 -16.91 5.34
C ILE A 8 0.51 -17.10 6.58
N TYR A 9 0.73 -16.26 7.59
CA TYR A 9 -0.10 -16.18 8.79
C TYR A 9 -0.91 -14.89 8.77
N PHE A 10 -2.18 -14.99 9.17
CA PHE A 10 -3.08 -13.85 9.31
C PHE A 10 -3.42 -13.62 10.77
N ASP A 11 -3.24 -12.39 11.24
CA ASP A 11 -3.61 -11.92 12.57
C ASP A 11 -4.51 -10.69 12.43
N PHE A 12 -5.82 -10.91 12.39
CA PHE A 12 -6.79 -9.91 11.95
C PHE A 12 -7.32 -9.00 13.07
N PHE A 13 -7.37 -9.47 14.31
CA PHE A 13 -8.11 -8.77 15.36
C PHE A 13 -7.21 -8.14 16.42
N PRO A 14 -7.65 -7.00 17.02
CA PRO A 14 -6.91 -6.33 18.08
C PRO A 14 -6.89 -7.16 19.38
N ARG A 15 -5.87 -6.92 20.20
CA ARG A 15 -5.73 -7.40 21.58
C ARG A 15 -4.85 -6.45 22.39
N ALA A 16 -4.86 -6.54 23.71
CA ALA A 16 -4.24 -5.57 24.61
C ALA A 16 -2.75 -5.27 24.33
N SER A 17 -1.97 -6.27 23.86
CA SER A 17 -0.54 -6.13 23.59
C SER A 17 -0.20 -5.84 22.13
N LYS A 18 -1.21 -5.70 21.25
CA LYS A 18 -1.02 -5.51 19.81
C LYS A 18 -1.02 -4.04 19.44
N ARG A 19 -0.04 -3.60 18.66
CA ARG A 19 -0.04 -2.25 18.08
C ARG A 19 -1.23 -2.06 17.14
N GLY A 20 -1.75 -0.83 17.06
CA GLY A 20 -2.75 -0.44 16.07
C GLY A 20 -2.17 -0.35 14.65
N GLY A 21 -3.05 -0.18 13.67
CA GLY A 21 -2.70 -0.17 12.24
C GLY A 21 -2.64 -1.56 11.63
N ALA A 22 -2.08 -1.64 10.42
CA ALA A 22 -1.85 -2.90 9.71
C ALA A 22 -0.42 -2.93 9.17
N TRP A 23 0.13 -4.10 9.00
CA TRP A 23 1.45 -4.29 8.41
C TRP A 23 1.67 -5.72 7.93
N CYS A 24 2.52 -5.87 6.93
CA CYS A 24 3.09 -7.15 6.54
C CYS A 24 4.47 -7.32 7.20
N GLY A 25 4.72 -8.50 7.74
CA GLY A 25 5.99 -8.87 8.36
C GLY A 25 6.52 -10.19 7.83
N SER A 26 7.69 -10.59 8.28
CA SER A 26 8.29 -11.87 7.93
C SER A 26 8.99 -12.49 9.13
N TYR A 27 8.61 -13.71 9.47
CA TYR A 27 9.37 -14.52 10.43
C TYR A 27 10.60 -15.15 9.80
N ARG A 28 10.54 -15.42 8.50
CA ARG A 28 11.66 -15.92 7.71
C ARG A 28 11.52 -15.40 6.28
N PRO A 29 12.44 -14.56 5.81
CA PRO A 29 12.46 -14.15 4.41
C PRO A 29 12.83 -15.32 3.50
N GLN A 30 12.52 -15.18 2.22
CA GLN A 30 13.04 -16.08 1.21
C GLN A 30 14.58 -16.02 1.19
N ALA A 31 15.22 -17.15 1.03
CA ALA A 31 16.67 -17.28 0.95
C ALA A 31 17.07 -18.50 0.12
N TYR A 32 18.35 -18.61 -0.16
CA TYR A 32 18.97 -19.85 -0.64
C TYR A 32 19.93 -20.42 0.40
N LYS A 33 19.84 -21.71 0.66
CA LYS A 33 20.76 -22.46 1.53
C LYS A 33 21.14 -23.76 0.85
N ASP A 34 22.43 -24.01 0.72
CA ASP A 34 22.96 -25.20 0.07
C ASP A 34 22.38 -25.43 -1.34
N GLY A 35 22.24 -24.35 -2.11
CA GLY A 35 21.67 -24.36 -3.47
C GLY A 35 20.15 -24.59 -3.55
N LYS A 36 19.46 -24.67 -2.42
CA LYS A 36 18.01 -24.88 -2.38
C LYS A 36 17.29 -23.61 -1.89
N ARG A 37 16.15 -23.32 -2.53
CA ARG A 37 15.28 -22.23 -2.11
C ARG A 37 14.65 -22.55 -0.75
N VAL A 38 14.81 -21.63 0.19
CA VAL A 38 14.13 -21.66 1.49
C VAL A 38 12.86 -20.84 1.37
N ALA A 39 11.73 -21.49 1.55
CA ALA A 39 10.42 -20.86 1.44
C ALA A 39 10.23 -19.78 2.54
N PRO A 40 9.67 -18.61 2.22
CA PRO A 40 9.40 -17.56 3.20
C PRO A 40 8.26 -17.92 4.15
N VAL A 41 8.26 -17.29 5.32
CA VAL A 41 7.16 -17.31 6.28
C VAL A 41 6.75 -15.86 6.52
N VAL A 42 5.62 -15.47 5.98
CA VAL A 42 5.10 -14.11 5.95
C VAL A 42 3.95 -13.96 6.94
N THR A 43 3.76 -12.79 7.48
CA THR A 43 2.62 -12.45 8.35
C THR A 43 1.89 -11.23 7.83
N ILE A 44 0.56 -11.26 7.87
CA ILE A 44 -0.30 -10.11 7.69
C ILE A 44 -0.98 -9.83 9.03
N VAL A 45 -0.76 -8.64 9.55
CA VAL A 45 -1.32 -8.19 10.82
C VAL A 45 -2.26 -7.03 10.56
N CYS A 46 -3.49 -7.14 11.05
CA CYS A 46 -4.52 -6.11 10.96
C CYS A 46 -5.11 -5.85 12.35
N ASN A 47 -5.99 -4.86 12.45
CA ASN A 47 -6.74 -4.56 13.65
C ASN A 47 -8.21 -4.31 13.28
N PHE A 48 -8.82 -5.30 12.60
CA PHE A 48 -10.21 -5.23 12.16
C PHE A 48 -11.17 -5.23 13.34
N SER A 49 -12.34 -4.61 13.13
CA SER A 49 -13.40 -4.56 14.13
C SER A 49 -13.81 -5.96 14.55
N GLN A 50 -13.75 -6.23 15.87
CA GLN A 50 -14.15 -7.52 16.39
C GLN A 50 -15.68 -7.66 16.32
N PRO A 51 -16.19 -8.81 15.87
CA PRO A 51 -17.63 -9.06 15.91
C PRO A 51 -18.11 -9.21 17.35
N ALA A 52 -19.39 -8.89 17.60
CA ALA A 52 -20.03 -9.24 18.85
C ALA A 52 -20.08 -10.78 18.99
N PRO A 53 -20.10 -11.33 20.22
CA PRO A 53 -20.21 -12.78 20.43
C PRO A 53 -21.36 -13.42 19.63
N GLY A 54 -21.04 -14.44 18.84
CA GLY A 54 -21.99 -15.15 18.00
C GLY A 54 -22.37 -14.44 16.68
N GLN A 55 -21.75 -13.30 16.38
CA GLN A 55 -21.93 -12.60 15.11
C GLN A 55 -20.75 -12.84 14.16
N PRO A 56 -20.93 -12.83 12.84
CA PRO A 56 -19.84 -12.90 11.87
C PRO A 56 -19.00 -11.62 11.92
N ALA A 57 -17.73 -11.74 11.59
CA ALA A 57 -16.87 -10.59 11.34
C ALA A 57 -17.23 -10.00 9.96
N LEU A 58 -17.79 -8.80 9.94
CA LEU A 58 -18.10 -8.06 8.72
C LEU A 58 -17.11 -6.90 8.60
N LEU A 59 -16.32 -6.91 7.54
CA LEU A 59 -15.34 -5.85 7.28
C LEU A 59 -16.03 -4.62 6.69
N SER A 60 -15.59 -3.44 7.09
CA SER A 60 -15.87 -2.21 6.36
C SER A 60 -15.18 -2.20 5.00
N ALA A 61 -15.55 -1.26 4.12
CA ALA A 61 -14.87 -1.07 2.84
C ALA A 61 -13.37 -0.79 3.03
N ASP A 62 -13.01 0.07 4.00
CA ASP A 62 -11.62 0.40 4.33
C ASP A 62 -10.86 -0.80 4.89
N GLU A 63 -11.48 -1.62 5.72
CA GLU A 63 -10.86 -2.85 6.25
C GLU A 63 -10.63 -3.88 5.15
N ALA A 64 -11.56 -4.00 4.20
CA ALA A 64 -11.37 -4.85 3.01
C ALA A 64 -10.21 -4.34 2.14
N ASN A 65 -10.15 -3.03 1.90
CA ASN A 65 -9.03 -2.39 1.18
C ASN A 65 -7.69 -2.67 1.89
N THR A 66 -7.63 -2.47 3.20
CA THR A 66 -6.45 -2.78 4.02
C THR A 66 -6.01 -4.24 3.87
N LEU A 67 -6.95 -5.18 3.82
CA LEU A 67 -6.61 -6.61 3.63
C LEU A 67 -5.96 -6.85 2.26
N PHE A 68 -6.47 -6.27 1.20
CA PHE A 68 -5.88 -6.38 -0.14
C PHE A 68 -4.50 -5.72 -0.19
N HIS A 69 -4.35 -4.54 0.42
CA HIS A 69 -3.07 -3.84 0.56
C HIS A 69 -2.02 -4.75 1.22
N GLU A 70 -2.28 -5.22 2.43
CA GLU A 70 -1.34 -6.07 3.17
C GLU A 70 -1.07 -7.40 2.45
N PHE A 71 -2.06 -7.94 1.77
CA PHE A 71 -1.88 -9.13 0.95
C PHE A 71 -0.96 -8.87 -0.24
N GLY A 72 -0.97 -7.68 -0.82
CA GLY A 72 -0.02 -7.25 -1.85
C GLY A 72 1.43 -7.32 -1.37
N HIS A 73 1.71 -6.81 -0.17
CA HIS A 73 3.01 -7.00 0.48
C HIS A 73 3.30 -8.48 0.74
N GLY A 74 2.29 -9.24 1.17
CA GLY A 74 2.39 -10.69 1.36
C GLY A 74 2.81 -11.41 0.09
N LEU A 75 2.19 -11.10 -1.05
CA LEU A 75 2.56 -11.64 -2.35
C LEU A 75 3.99 -11.26 -2.74
N HIS A 76 4.40 -10.01 -2.50
CA HIS A 76 5.78 -9.58 -2.74
C HIS A 76 6.78 -10.41 -1.93
N GLY A 77 6.49 -10.69 -0.66
CA GLY A 77 7.32 -11.56 0.18
C GLY A 77 7.34 -13.02 -0.28
N LEU A 78 6.19 -13.57 -0.70
CA LEU A 78 6.05 -14.96 -1.12
C LEU A 78 6.70 -15.23 -2.48
N PHE A 79 6.55 -14.33 -3.44
CA PHE A 79 7.08 -14.50 -4.80
C PHE A 79 8.54 -14.12 -4.96
N ARG A 80 9.15 -13.50 -3.95
CA ARG A 80 10.57 -13.15 -3.98
C ARG A 80 11.43 -14.37 -4.24
N ASP A 81 12.41 -14.22 -5.14
CA ASP A 81 13.33 -15.28 -5.50
C ASP A 81 14.73 -14.70 -5.80
N VAL A 82 15.47 -14.46 -4.73
CA VAL A 82 16.76 -13.76 -4.75
C VAL A 82 17.82 -14.63 -4.07
N HIS A 83 18.94 -14.83 -4.73
CA HIS A 83 20.04 -15.66 -4.21
C HIS A 83 20.79 -14.99 -3.04
N TYR A 84 20.95 -13.68 -3.07
CA TYR A 84 21.72 -12.94 -2.07
C TYR A 84 20.80 -12.07 -1.23
N SER A 85 20.70 -12.37 0.06
CA SER A 85 19.81 -11.66 0.99
C SER A 85 20.08 -10.15 1.07
N GLY A 86 21.30 -9.70 0.84
CA GLY A 86 21.65 -8.28 0.85
C GLY A 86 20.99 -7.43 -0.24
N VAL A 87 20.50 -8.05 -1.31
CA VAL A 87 19.78 -7.38 -2.40
C VAL A 87 18.30 -7.81 -2.47
N SER A 88 17.77 -8.39 -1.40
CA SER A 88 16.38 -8.84 -1.38
C SER A 88 15.36 -7.71 -1.17
N GLY A 89 15.77 -6.61 -0.55
CA GLY A 89 14.90 -5.44 -0.30
C GLY A 89 14.81 -4.53 -1.52
N VAL A 90 13.64 -3.96 -1.76
CA VAL A 90 13.44 -2.90 -2.76
C VAL A 90 13.61 -1.52 -2.10
N PRO A 91 13.86 -0.44 -2.87
CA PRO A 91 13.81 0.92 -2.37
C PRO A 91 12.49 1.25 -1.69
N ARG A 92 12.52 2.17 -0.70
CA ARG A 92 11.33 2.54 0.07
C ARG A 92 10.19 3.08 -0.80
N ASP A 93 10.52 3.84 -1.82
CA ASP A 93 9.56 4.42 -2.77
C ASP A 93 9.06 3.44 -3.86
N PHE A 94 9.45 2.16 -3.75
CA PHE A 94 8.92 1.08 -4.59
C PHE A 94 8.16 0.03 -3.79
N VAL A 95 8.32 0.00 -2.46
CA VAL A 95 7.79 -1.06 -1.61
C VAL A 95 6.27 -1.10 -1.59
N GLU A 96 5.61 0.06 -1.79
CA GLU A 96 4.16 0.18 -1.77
C GLU A 96 3.49 -0.15 -3.13
N LEU A 97 4.24 -0.29 -4.21
CA LEU A 97 3.66 -0.66 -5.50
C LEU A 97 2.90 -2.00 -5.46
N PRO A 98 3.43 -3.10 -4.89
CA PRO A 98 2.69 -4.35 -4.81
C PRO A 98 1.44 -4.30 -3.92
N SER A 99 1.49 -3.53 -2.84
CA SER A 99 0.37 -3.38 -1.92
C SER A 99 -0.74 -2.53 -2.53
N GLN A 100 -0.42 -1.33 -3.00
CA GLN A 100 -1.39 -0.39 -3.54
C GLN A 100 -2.03 -0.89 -4.84
N VAL A 101 -1.28 -1.58 -5.71
CA VAL A 101 -1.88 -2.15 -6.93
C VAL A 101 -2.99 -3.17 -6.62
N MET A 102 -2.86 -3.92 -5.51
CA MET A 102 -3.91 -4.88 -5.12
C MET A 102 -5.20 -4.21 -4.66
N GLU A 103 -5.12 -2.97 -4.17
CA GLU A 103 -6.30 -2.19 -3.76
C GLU A 103 -7.27 -1.94 -4.92
N HIS A 104 -6.77 -1.83 -6.15
CA HIS A 104 -7.63 -1.63 -7.32
C HIS A 104 -8.63 -2.75 -7.54
N TRP A 105 -8.26 -4.01 -7.22
CA TRP A 105 -9.18 -5.14 -7.39
C TRP A 105 -10.31 -5.18 -6.36
N VAL A 106 -10.11 -4.60 -5.17
CA VAL A 106 -11.09 -4.74 -4.08
C VAL A 106 -12.49 -4.25 -4.46
N PHE A 107 -12.57 -3.16 -5.22
CA PHE A 107 -13.83 -2.55 -5.63
C PHE A 107 -14.25 -2.84 -7.08
N GLU A 108 -13.48 -3.63 -7.82
CA GLU A 108 -13.88 -4.04 -9.16
C GLU A 108 -15.15 -4.89 -9.11
N PRO A 109 -16.16 -4.62 -9.96
CA PRO A 109 -17.44 -5.32 -9.93
C PRO A 109 -17.32 -6.84 -10.02
N GLU A 110 -16.35 -7.34 -10.77
CA GLU A 110 -16.12 -8.78 -10.92
C GLU A 110 -15.62 -9.43 -9.64
N VAL A 111 -14.79 -8.72 -8.88
CA VAL A 111 -14.25 -9.17 -7.59
C VAL A 111 -15.31 -9.05 -6.50
N LEU A 112 -16.06 -7.94 -6.45
CA LEU A 112 -17.16 -7.75 -5.51
C LEU A 112 -18.22 -8.84 -5.63
N LYS A 113 -18.54 -9.30 -6.82
CA LYS A 113 -19.47 -10.44 -7.03
C LYS A 113 -19.01 -11.73 -6.36
N VAL A 114 -17.71 -11.88 -6.14
CA VAL A 114 -17.15 -13.09 -5.50
C VAL A 114 -17.28 -13.01 -3.99
N TYR A 115 -16.88 -11.90 -3.37
CA TYR A 115 -16.76 -11.83 -1.91
C TYR A 115 -17.79 -10.93 -1.23
N ALA A 116 -18.29 -9.87 -1.89
CA ALA A 116 -19.22 -8.93 -1.29
C ALA A 116 -20.66 -9.47 -1.37
N LYS A 117 -20.95 -10.45 -0.50
CA LYS A 117 -22.23 -11.13 -0.42
C LYS A 117 -22.87 -10.93 0.95
N HIS A 118 -24.17 -10.78 0.99
CA HIS A 118 -24.91 -10.68 2.23
C HIS A 118 -24.74 -11.97 3.04
N TYR A 119 -24.25 -11.86 4.28
CA TYR A 119 -23.80 -13.00 5.07
C TYR A 119 -24.89 -14.04 5.41
N GLN A 120 -26.16 -13.66 5.37
CA GLN A 120 -27.30 -14.57 5.62
C GLN A 120 -27.92 -15.09 4.31
N THR A 121 -28.14 -14.18 3.31
CA THR A 121 -28.86 -14.55 2.09
C THR A 121 -27.97 -15.01 0.97
N GLY A 122 -26.67 -14.66 1.00
CA GLY A 122 -25.73 -14.93 -0.09
C GLY A 122 -25.90 -14.03 -1.32
N GLU A 123 -26.83 -13.07 -1.26
CA GLU A 123 -27.07 -12.11 -2.35
C GLU A 123 -25.83 -11.21 -2.55
N VAL A 124 -25.46 -11.01 -3.81
CA VAL A 124 -24.36 -10.12 -4.18
C VAL A 124 -24.72 -8.67 -3.88
N ILE A 125 -23.75 -7.86 -3.49
CA ILE A 125 -23.90 -6.42 -3.26
C ILE A 125 -24.63 -5.76 -4.45
N PRO A 126 -25.67 -4.93 -4.21
CA PRO A 126 -26.37 -4.23 -5.28
C PRO A 126 -25.48 -3.27 -6.07
N ALA A 127 -25.66 -3.19 -7.39
CA ALA A 127 -24.90 -2.31 -8.28
C ALA A 127 -24.96 -0.83 -7.83
N GLU A 128 -26.11 -0.38 -7.30
CA GLU A 128 -26.29 0.98 -6.76
C GLU A 128 -25.33 1.28 -5.60
N LEU A 129 -25.03 0.30 -4.75
CA LEU A 129 -24.07 0.47 -3.65
C LEU A 129 -22.65 0.53 -4.17
N ILE A 130 -22.30 -0.24 -5.20
CA ILE A 130 -20.99 -0.19 -5.86
C ILE A 130 -20.76 1.21 -6.45
N GLU A 131 -21.75 1.77 -7.16
CA GLU A 131 -21.66 3.13 -7.70
C GLU A 131 -21.50 4.19 -6.60
N LYS A 132 -22.16 4.02 -5.45
CA LYS A 132 -22.02 4.92 -4.31
C LYS A 132 -20.61 4.84 -3.69
N LEU A 133 -20.03 3.65 -3.61
CA LEU A 133 -18.66 3.45 -3.14
C LEU A 133 -17.66 4.17 -4.05
N ASP A 134 -17.75 3.99 -5.37
CA ASP A 134 -16.89 4.68 -6.34
C ASP A 134 -16.99 6.21 -6.22
N LYS A 135 -18.20 6.76 -6.17
CA LYS A 135 -18.42 8.20 -5.99
C LYS A 135 -17.89 8.72 -4.65
N SER A 136 -18.03 7.93 -3.59
CA SER A 136 -17.51 8.29 -2.27
C SER A 136 -15.99 8.37 -2.25
N GLY A 137 -15.31 7.44 -2.93
CA GLY A 137 -13.85 7.43 -3.04
C GLY A 137 -13.27 8.66 -3.76
N LYS A 138 -14.05 9.28 -4.65
CA LYS A 138 -13.66 10.50 -5.40
C LYS A 138 -14.02 11.81 -4.67
N TYR A 139 -14.79 11.73 -3.60
CA TYR A 139 -15.23 12.91 -2.87
C TYR A 139 -14.12 13.44 -1.95
N GLY A 140 -13.93 14.76 -1.94
CA GLY A 140 -12.98 15.41 -1.02
C GLY A 140 -11.50 15.20 -1.35
N GLN A 141 -11.16 14.78 -2.57
CA GLN A 141 -9.77 14.48 -2.97
C GLN A 141 -8.81 15.66 -2.83
N GLY A 142 -9.28 16.90 -2.98
CA GLY A 142 -8.46 18.09 -2.70
C GLY A 142 -8.04 18.16 -1.22
N PHE A 143 -8.95 17.85 -0.29
CA PHE A 143 -8.63 17.77 1.13
C PHE A 143 -7.63 16.63 1.41
N ALA A 144 -7.98 15.41 1.00
CA ALA A 144 -7.18 14.22 1.27
C ALA A 144 -5.75 14.31 0.70
N THR A 145 -5.62 14.81 -0.52
CA THR A 145 -4.31 15.01 -1.15
C THR A 145 -3.49 16.09 -0.43
N THR A 146 -4.11 17.21 -0.05
CA THR A 146 -3.41 18.29 0.66
C THR A 146 -2.97 17.88 2.05
N GLU A 147 -3.81 17.17 2.81
CA GLU A 147 -3.50 16.60 4.11
C GLU A 147 -2.32 15.64 4.04
N TYR A 148 -2.32 14.75 3.05
CA TYR A 148 -1.22 13.81 2.81
C TYR A 148 0.08 14.53 2.42
N LEU A 149 0.02 15.48 1.49
CA LEU A 149 1.20 16.25 1.05
C LEU A 149 1.78 17.09 2.18
N ALA A 150 0.94 17.64 3.07
CA ALA A 150 1.41 18.34 4.26
C ALA A 150 2.31 17.45 5.13
N ALA A 151 1.91 16.20 5.36
CA ALA A 151 2.74 15.25 6.09
C ALA A 151 4.03 14.89 5.34
N SER A 152 3.98 14.73 4.03
CA SER A 152 5.18 14.46 3.21
C SER A 152 6.17 15.62 3.23
N TYR A 153 5.69 16.85 3.18
CA TYR A 153 6.54 18.03 3.31
C TYR A 153 7.12 18.16 4.72
N LEU A 154 6.32 17.91 5.74
CA LEU A 154 6.78 17.95 7.13
C LEU A 154 7.90 16.95 7.39
N ASP A 155 7.78 15.74 6.85
CA ASP A 155 8.84 14.73 6.87
C ASP A 155 10.12 15.25 6.23
N MET A 156 10.04 15.77 5.01
CA MET A 156 11.21 16.33 4.31
C MET A 156 11.82 17.51 5.03
N ASP A 157 11.01 18.41 5.58
CA ASP A 157 11.51 19.60 6.26
C ASP A 157 12.29 19.26 7.56
N TYR A 158 11.91 18.19 8.27
CA TYR A 158 12.72 17.67 9.37
C TYR A 158 14.06 17.09 8.88
N HIS A 159 14.05 16.34 7.80
CA HIS A 159 15.21 15.56 7.37
C HIS A 159 16.19 16.31 6.45
N VAL A 160 15.87 17.54 6.06
CA VAL A 160 16.85 18.45 5.42
C VAL A 160 17.55 19.37 6.42
N LEU A 161 17.18 19.34 7.71
CA LEU A 161 17.88 20.09 8.75
C LEU A 161 19.31 19.56 8.88
N LYS A 162 20.30 20.47 8.82
CA LYS A 162 21.71 20.12 9.04
C LYS A 162 22.00 19.82 10.50
N GLU A 163 21.32 20.50 11.39
CA GLU A 163 21.41 20.35 12.83
C GLU A 163 20.01 20.52 13.44
N ILE A 164 19.68 19.73 14.43
CA ILE A 164 18.45 19.87 15.20
C ILE A 164 18.74 20.78 16.40
N PRO A 165 18.17 21.99 16.48
CA PRO A 165 18.36 22.86 17.64
C PRO A 165 17.87 22.15 18.91
N ALA A 166 18.66 22.27 19.99
CA ALA A 166 18.31 21.64 21.27
C ALA A 166 17.01 22.18 21.89
N ASP A 167 16.64 23.40 21.54
CA ASP A 167 15.45 24.11 21.96
C ASP A 167 14.38 24.22 20.87
N LEU A 168 14.39 23.33 19.90
CA LEU A 168 13.42 23.31 18.79
C LEU A 168 11.99 23.23 19.35
N ASP A 169 11.22 24.30 19.16
CA ASP A 169 9.78 24.32 19.41
C ASP A 169 9.07 23.60 18.23
N ILE A 170 8.68 22.38 18.47
CA ILE A 170 8.11 21.47 17.46
C ILE A 170 6.82 22.06 16.85
N GLU A 171 5.96 22.66 17.67
CA GLU A 171 4.70 23.23 17.19
C GLU A 171 4.92 24.45 16.30
N LYS A 172 5.86 25.30 16.68
CA LYS A 172 6.24 26.47 15.85
C LYS A 172 6.94 26.04 14.56
N PHE A 173 7.80 25.05 14.64
CA PHE A 173 8.44 24.49 13.44
C PHE A 173 7.40 23.97 12.46
N GLU A 174 6.50 23.07 12.90
CA GLU A 174 5.41 22.54 12.10
C GLU A 174 4.54 23.63 11.48
N ALA A 175 4.08 24.59 12.30
CA ALA A 175 3.26 25.68 11.82
C ALA A 175 3.99 26.56 10.78
N LYS A 176 5.30 26.80 10.99
CA LYS A 176 6.12 27.61 10.07
C LYS A 176 6.29 26.90 8.73
N VAL A 177 6.80 25.66 8.72
CA VAL A 177 7.14 24.98 7.45
C VAL A 177 5.91 24.65 6.60
N LEU A 178 4.79 24.33 7.23
CA LEU A 178 3.54 24.10 6.52
C LEU A 178 2.88 25.41 6.06
N GLY A 179 2.95 26.46 6.90
CA GLY A 179 2.47 27.79 6.55
C GLY A 179 3.25 28.41 5.40
N ASP A 180 4.57 28.29 5.38
CA ASP A 180 5.44 28.76 4.30
C ASP A 180 5.11 28.10 2.95
N ARG A 181 4.53 26.88 2.99
CA ARG A 181 4.03 26.16 1.80
C ARG A 181 2.57 26.47 1.44
N GLY A 182 1.95 27.37 2.18
CA GLY A 182 0.58 27.82 1.92
C GLY A 182 -0.51 26.89 2.43
N LEU A 183 -0.21 25.99 3.39
CA LEU A 183 -1.24 25.14 3.98
C LEU A 183 -2.29 26.01 4.68
N ILE A 184 -3.55 25.87 4.29
CA ILE A 184 -4.66 26.61 4.87
C ILE A 184 -5.02 26.05 6.25
N ARG A 185 -5.48 26.92 7.14
CA ARG A 185 -5.77 26.57 8.55
C ARG A 185 -6.82 25.47 8.74
N GLN A 186 -7.68 25.26 7.74
CA GLN A 186 -8.75 24.27 7.77
C GLN A 186 -8.28 22.84 7.46
N ILE A 187 -7.07 22.69 6.94
CA ILE A 187 -6.48 21.38 6.66
C ILE A 187 -5.30 21.17 7.60
N PRO A 188 -5.42 20.31 8.62
CA PRO A 188 -4.29 19.92 9.44
C PRO A 188 -3.35 18.99 8.66
N SER A 189 -2.10 18.89 9.09
CA SER A 189 -1.24 17.78 8.63
C SER A 189 -1.84 16.44 9.06
N ARG A 190 -1.75 15.42 8.19
CA ARG A 190 -2.19 14.05 8.48
C ARG A 190 -1.60 13.51 9.79
N TYR A 191 -0.36 13.85 10.08
CA TYR A 191 0.32 13.54 11.33
C TYR A 191 0.88 14.81 11.95
N ARG A 192 0.73 14.91 13.27
CA ARG A 192 1.49 15.87 14.07
C ARG A 192 2.85 15.26 14.38
N SER A 193 3.87 16.08 14.46
CA SER A 193 5.26 15.66 14.68
C SER A 193 5.43 14.67 15.83
N THR A 194 4.66 14.84 16.91
CA THR A 194 4.76 14.05 18.15
C THR A 194 4.25 12.59 18.02
N TYR A 195 3.54 12.26 16.96
CA TYR A 195 3.05 10.89 16.71
C TYR A 195 3.22 10.44 15.24
N PHE A 196 4.16 11.07 14.52
CA PHE A 196 4.47 10.70 13.14
C PHE A 196 5.42 9.48 13.12
N GLY A 197 4.93 8.35 13.61
CA GLY A 197 5.71 7.13 13.77
C GLY A 197 6.30 6.60 12.46
N HIS A 198 5.63 6.78 11.31
CA HIS A 198 6.16 6.35 10.00
C HIS A 198 7.56 6.89 9.73
N THR A 199 7.80 8.17 10.00
CA THR A 199 9.04 8.87 9.66
C THR A 199 10.03 8.94 10.80
N MET A 200 9.54 8.97 12.04
CA MET A 200 10.40 9.12 13.23
C MET A 200 10.91 7.78 13.77
N GLU A 201 10.21 6.65 13.49
CA GLU A 201 10.60 5.32 13.98
C GLU A 201 10.29 4.17 12.99
N GLY A 202 9.48 4.41 11.97
CA GLY A 202 8.88 3.37 11.14
C GLY A 202 9.60 3.04 9.83
N GLY A 203 10.74 3.67 9.54
CA GLY A 203 11.53 3.39 8.33
C GLY A 203 11.09 4.16 7.08
N TYR A 204 10.20 5.17 7.21
CA TYR A 204 9.84 6.13 6.15
C TYR A 204 10.51 7.49 6.38
N THR A 205 11.65 7.52 7.03
CA THR A 205 12.48 8.71 7.26
C THR A 205 12.86 9.34 5.94
N ALA A 206 12.53 10.61 5.72
CA ALA A 206 12.63 11.31 4.43
C ALA A 206 11.98 10.55 3.26
N GLY A 207 10.97 9.72 3.57
CA GLY A 207 10.39 8.77 2.63
C GLY A 207 8.88 8.68 2.68
N TYR A 208 8.17 9.55 3.38
CA TYR A 208 6.71 9.49 3.44
C TYR A 208 6.05 9.78 2.08
N TYR A 209 6.73 10.49 1.19
CA TYR A 209 6.30 10.69 -0.21
C TYR A 209 6.11 9.39 -0.99
N SER A 210 6.69 8.29 -0.51
CA SER A 210 6.65 6.98 -1.18
C SER A 210 5.25 6.49 -1.52
N TYR A 211 4.26 6.79 -0.67
CA TYR A 211 2.88 6.37 -0.92
C TYR A 211 2.27 7.02 -2.17
N ILE A 212 2.42 8.34 -2.35
CA ILE A 212 1.88 9.00 -3.55
C ILE A 212 2.70 8.67 -4.80
N TRP A 213 4.01 8.47 -4.65
CA TRP A 213 4.83 8.00 -5.75
C TRP A 213 4.43 6.59 -6.19
N ALA A 214 4.26 5.68 -5.23
CA ALA A 214 3.76 4.34 -5.51
C ALA A 214 2.36 4.37 -6.12
N GLU A 215 1.49 5.32 -5.74
CA GLU A 215 0.16 5.47 -6.32
C GLU A 215 0.20 5.88 -7.81
N VAL A 216 1.20 6.67 -8.22
CA VAL A 216 1.47 6.91 -9.65
C VAL A 216 1.80 5.59 -10.35
N LEU A 217 2.65 4.77 -9.74
CA LEU A 217 3.08 3.50 -10.31
C LEU A 217 1.94 2.47 -10.34
N ASP A 218 1.18 2.34 -9.25
CA ASP A 218 0.13 1.34 -9.13
C ASP A 218 -1.05 1.61 -10.04
N CYS A 219 -1.49 2.87 -10.15
CA CYS A 219 -2.55 3.27 -11.08
C CYS A 219 -2.17 2.98 -12.54
N ASP A 220 -0.93 3.31 -12.95
CA ASP A 220 -0.46 2.98 -14.30
C ASP A 220 -0.21 1.46 -14.48
N ALA A 221 0.20 0.76 -13.42
CA ALA A 221 0.34 -0.70 -13.44
C ALA A 221 -1.01 -1.40 -13.61
N PHE A 222 -2.05 -0.96 -12.88
CA PHE A 222 -3.40 -1.49 -13.05
C PHE A 222 -3.99 -1.16 -14.42
N GLN A 223 -3.63 0.00 -14.98
CA GLN A 223 -4.00 0.36 -16.34
C GLN A 223 -3.48 -0.65 -17.37
N ALA A 224 -2.35 -1.32 -17.14
CA ALA A 224 -1.87 -2.38 -18.03
C ALA A 224 -2.86 -3.55 -18.15
N TYR A 225 -3.56 -3.88 -17.07
CA TYR A 225 -4.62 -4.89 -17.09
C TYR A 225 -5.86 -4.37 -17.81
N LYS A 226 -6.29 -3.14 -17.51
CA LYS A 226 -7.45 -2.51 -18.17
C LYS A 226 -7.27 -2.39 -19.70
N GLU A 227 -6.07 -2.10 -20.17
CA GLU A 227 -5.72 -2.03 -21.60
C GLU A 227 -5.95 -3.35 -22.34
N THR A 228 -5.95 -4.49 -21.65
CA THR A 228 -6.25 -5.80 -22.25
C THR A 228 -7.74 -6.11 -22.33
N GLY A 229 -8.58 -5.37 -21.61
CA GLY A 229 -10.00 -5.68 -21.41
C GLY A 229 -10.26 -6.82 -20.41
N ASP A 230 -9.23 -7.33 -19.77
CA ASP A 230 -9.33 -8.40 -18.76
C ASP A 230 -8.44 -8.05 -17.55
N ILE A 231 -9.06 -7.67 -16.43
CA ILE A 231 -8.35 -7.33 -15.20
C ILE A 231 -7.64 -8.53 -14.53
N PHE A 232 -7.88 -9.74 -15.02
CA PHE A 232 -7.20 -10.97 -14.59
C PHE A 232 -6.24 -11.52 -15.65
N ASN A 233 -5.85 -10.71 -16.63
CA ASN A 233 -5.02 -11.15 -17.74
C ASN A 233 -3.73 -11.84 -17.25
N PRO A 234 -3.52 -13.14 -17.59
CA PRO A 234 -2.43 -13.94 -17.06
C PRO A 234 -1.05 -13.53 -17.60
N GLU A 235 -1.00 -12.92 -18.79
CA GLU A 235 0.27 -12.44 -19.35
C GLU A 235 0.77 -11.21 -18.62
N VAL A 236 -0.13 -10.26 -18.33
CA VAL A 236 0.20 -9.07 -17.51
C VAL A 236 0.58 -9.50 -16.10
N ALA A 237 -0.18 -10.41 -15.49
CA ALA A 237 0.12 -10.96 -14.16
C ALA A 237 1.49 -11.67 -14.11
N SER A 238 1.83 -12.43 -15.14
CA SER A 238 3.13 -13.10 -15.27
C SER A 238 4.28 -12.10 -15.38
N LYS A 239 4.09 -11.01 -16.15
CA LYS A 239 5.08 -9.92 -16.24
C LYS A 239 5.23 -9.19 -14.90
N PHE A 240 4.12 -8.87 -14.23
CA PHE A 240 4.14 -8.22 -12.92
C PHE A 240 4.89 -9.08 -11.90
N ARG A 241 4.56 -10.37 -11.83
CA ARG A 241 5.28 -11.33 -11.00
C ARG A 241 6.78 -11.32 -11.32
N LYS A 242 7.14 -11.46 -12.60
CA LYS A 242 8.54 -11.59 -13.05
C LYS A 242 9.38 -10.36 -12.75
N TYR A 243 8.85 -9.18 -13.02
CA TYR A 243 9.63 -7.94 -13.01
C TYR A 243 9.44 -7.08 -11.75
N VAL A 244 8.33 -7.28 -11.01
CA VAL A 244 8.05 -6.49 -9.80
C VAL A 244 8.15 -7.32 -8.54
N LEU A 245 7.52 -8.52 -8.50
CA LEU A 245 7.43 -9.28 -7.24
C LEU A 245 8.65 -10.16 -6.97
N THR A 246 9.29 -10.68 -8.02
CA THR A 246 10.35 -11.70 -7.88
C THR A 246 11.74 -11.11 -7.61
N PRO A 247 12.19 -10.04 -8.28
CA PRO A 247 13.61 -9.69 -8.31
C PRO A 247 14.14 -9.04 -7.03
N GLY A 248 13.28 -8.56 -6.12
CA GLY A 248 13.77 -7.76 -4.99
C GLY A 248 14.44 -6.48 -5.47
N GLY A 249 15.61 -6.15 -4.94
CA GLY A 249 16.38 -4.96 -5.32
C GLY A 249 17.63 -5.30 -6.15
N ILE A 250 17.54 -6.32 -7.03
CA ILE A 250 18.67 -6.71 -7.90
C ILE A 250 18.93 -5.64 -8.96
N ASP A 251 17.87 -5.08 -9.51
CA ASP A 251 17.90 -4.05 -10.55
C ASP A 251 17.37 -2.71 -10.01
N ASP A 252 17.59 -1.65 -10.76
CA ASP A 252 16.98 -0.35 -10.48
C ASP A 252 15.44 -0.47 -10.53
N ALA A 253 14.77 0.16 -9.58
CA ALA A 253 13.33 0.05 -9.42
C ALA A 253 12.55 0.56 -10.66
N MET A 254 13.04 1.64 -11.30
CA MET A 254 12.40 2.15 -12.49
C MET A 254 12.65 1.24 -13.70
N ASP A 255 13.81 0.62 -13.80
CA ASP A 255 14.10 -0.36 -14.85
C ASP A 255 13.20 -1.59 -14.70
N MET A 256 13.02 -2.09 -13.46
CA MET A 256 12.08 -3.17 -13.17
C MET A 256 10.65 -2.79 -13.60
N TYR A 257 10.21 -1.58 -13.26
CA TYR A 257 8.90 -1.08 -13.66
C TYR A 257 8.74 -0.99 -15.18
N VAL A 258 9.71 -0.41 -15.88
CA VAL A 258 9.70 -0.29 -17.34
C VAL A 258 9.73 -1.66 -18.02
N ASN A 259 10.47 -2.63 -17.47
CA ASN A 259 10.47 -4.01 -17.97
C ASN A 259 9.08 -4.68 -17.85
N PHE A 260 8.32 -4.34 -16.79
CA PHE A 260 6.94 -4.77 -16.64
C PHE A 260 6.00 -4.03 -17.60
N ARG A 261 6.04 -2.71 -17.57
CA ARG A 261 5.03 -1.84 -18.22
C ARG A 261 5.31 -1.59 -19.72
N GLY A 262 6.60 -1.68 -20.12
CA GLY A 262 7.07 -1.36 -21.47
C GLY A 262 7.27 0.15 -21.73
N LYS A 263 7.02 1.00 -20.74
CA LYS A 263 7.16 2.47 -20.80
C LYS A 263 7.34 3.05 -19.41
N GLN A 264 7.75 4.32 -19.34
CA GLN A 264 7.72 5.11 -18.09
C GLN A 264 6.28 5.26 -17.58
N PRO A 265 6.08 5.36 -16.24
CA PRO A 265 4.77 5.58 -15.67
C PRO A 265 4.20 6.94 -16.09
N SER A 266 2.86 7.01 -16.15
CA SER A 266 2.13 8.26 -16.37
C SER A 266 1.33 8.62 -15.13
N ILE A 267 1.22 9.92 -14.85
CA ILE A 267 0.35 10.43 -13.77
C ILE A 267 -1.14 10.39 -14.15
N ASP A 268 -1.46 10.26 -15.43
CA ASP A 268 -2.84 10.33 -15.92
C ASP A 268 -3.77 9.31 -15.25
N PRO A 269 -3.40 8.02 -15.11
CA PRO A 269 -4.24 7.05 -14.41
C PRO A 269 -4.52 7.40 -12.95
N LEU A 270 -3.58 8.02 -12.24
CA LEU A 270 -3.79 8.52 -10.88
C LEU A 270 -4.82 9.64 -10.86
N LEU A 271 -4.71 10.62 -11.77
CA LEU A 271 -5.66 11.73 -11.84
C LEU A 271 -7.08 11.25 -12.17
N GLU A 272 -7.22 10.27 -13.06
CA GLU A 272 -8.50 9.63 -13.37
C GLU A 272 -9.05 8.88 -12.16
N ASN A 273 -8.24 8.11 -11.45
CA ASN A 273 -8.63 7.36 -10.26
C ASN A 273 -9.15 8.29 -9.15
N ARG A 274 -8.54 9.46 -8.99
CA ARG A 274 -8.95 10.49 -8.03
C ARG A 274 -10.08 11.39 -8.53
N GLY A 275 -10.57 11.22 -9.76
CA GLY A 275 -11.60 12.07 -10.35
C GLY A 275 -11.15 13.51 -10.59
N LEU A 276 -9.87 13.72 -10.84
CA LEU A 276 -9.24 15.02 -11.10
C LEU A 276 -9.00 15.26 -12.62
N LYS A 277 -9.28 14.25 -13.43
CA LYS A 277 -9.19 14.29 -14.89
C LYS A 277 -10.40 13.61 -15.52
#